data_56a92a7eb6732a7a13d6d4475018b3f3
#
_entry.id   56a92a7eb6732a7a13d6d4475018b3f3
#
_cell.length_a   1.000
_cell.length_b   1.000
_cell.length_c   1.000
_cell.angle_alpha   90.00
_cell.angle_beta   90.00
_cell.angle_gamma   90.00
#
_symmetry.space_group_name_H-M   'P 1'
#
loop_
_entity.id
_entity.type
_entity.pdbx_description
1 polymer ?
#
loop_
_entity_poly.entity_id
_entity_poly.type
_entity_poly.pdbx_seq_one_letter_code
_entity_poly.pdbx_strand_id
1 'polypeptide(L)'
;MRVSFLFGGQVSLTAEVIDEFCERCPSIALAYEGAAAVTGLSVDRLRARESAAEMASEPEDRHSLGALRQAAFALGLAEDLAARGFEPEAAGGLSLGALISTCVAGAVERHELFGMLHHRRLVPELPEGVAAQGMGLMYTPIEDDPANYYGARRPGVHLAVDTGPIDDVHRSFVISGYLTALQEILVEIEASSDTRQMFVLDAYKGAFHSPLQQHAADFMRAFVDDMTFRDPEFPVCSPVRQRSLTTADDVRDFVLHNNLQSARYEPLIQEMDRIGIRGGLILGPGLPQPADRPFPVELIAEPIDLDRLPEIAQLLAERDVQSV
;
A
#
# COMPACT_ATOMS: atom_id res chain seq x y z
N MET A 1 -0.65 -22.70 -11.55
CA MET A 1 -0.65 -22.42 -10.09
C MET A 1 -1.42 -21.12 -9.88
N ARG A 2 -2.47 -21.13 -9.04
CA ARG A 2 -3.33 -19.96 -8.81
C ARG A 2 -2.74 -19.07 -7.70
N VAL A 3 -1.90 -18.14 -8.10
CA VAL A 3 -1.16 -17.25 -7.19
C VAL A 3 -1.67 -15.81 -7.30
N SER A 4 -1.63 -15.05 -6.20
CA SER A 4 -1.89 -13.61 -6.20
C SER A 4 -0.64 -12.82 -5.87
N PHE A 5 -0.55 -11.60 -6.40
CA PHE A 5 0.41 -10.60 -5.95
C PHE A 5 -0.25 -9.59 -5.00
N LEU A 6 0.39 -9.38 -3.86
CA LEU A 6 -0.07 -8.53 -2.78
C LEU A 6 0.93 -7.40 -2.55
N PHE A 7 0.43 -6.18 -2.35
CA PHE A 7 1.26 -4.99 -2.20
C PHE A 7 0.91 -4.24 -0.93
N GLY A 8 1.94 -3.81 -0.21
CA GLY A 8 1.79 -3.05 1.03
C GLY A 8 1.44 -1.58 0.83
N GLY A 9 1.06 -0.94 1.94
CA GLY A 9 1.01 0.52 2.05
C GLY A 9 2.39 1.15 1.89
N GLN A 10 2.43 2.48 1.85
CA GLN A 10 3.68 3.21 1.65
C GLN A 10 4.62 3.06 2.85
N VAL A 11 5.84 2.58 2.59
CA VAL A 11 6.96 2.52 3.55
C VAL A 11 8.24 2.97 2.87
N SER A 12 9.24 3.33 3.65
CA SER A 12 10.55 3.72 3.13
C SER A 12 11.42 2.50 2.88
N LEU A 13 12.00 2.42 1.68
CA LEU A 13 13.07 1.50 1.32
C LEU A 13 14.40 2.26 1.40
N THR A 14 15.45 1.60 1.89
CA THR A 14 16.81 2.19 1.89
C THR A 14 17.48 2.03 0.53
N ALA A 15 18.45 2.89 0.23
CA ALA A 15 19.17 2.81 -1.02
C ALA A 15 19.89 1.47 -1.19
N GLU A 16 20.46 0.94 -0.11
CA GLU A 16 21.18 -0.33 -0.10
C GLU A 16 20.27 -1.48 -0.51
N VAL A 17 19.06 -1.56 0.05
CA VAL A 17 18.07 -2.60 -0.29
C VAL A 17 17.63 -2.48 -1.75
N ILE A 18 17.37 -1.25 -2.20
CA ILE A 18 16.98 -1.00 -3.60
C ILE A 18 18.10 -1.43 -4.55
N ASP A 19 19.34 -1.10 -4.24
CA ASP A 19 20.49 -1.39 -5.11
C ASP A 19 20.76 -2.89 -5.21
N GLU A 20 20.72 -3.60 -4.09
CA GLU A 20 20.89 -5.05 -4.07
C GLU A 20 19.77 -5.77 -4.85
N PHE A 21 18.54 -5.31 -4.73
CA PHE A 21 17.44 -5.80 -5.56
C PHE A 21 17.65 -5.50 -7.06
N CYS A 22 18.11 -4.30 -7.41
CA CYS A 22 18.39 -3.94 -8.81
C CYS A 22 19.47 -4.80 -9.45
N GLU A 23 20.48 -5.26 -8.69
CA GLU A 23 21.50 -6.18 -9.16
C GLU A 23 20.94 -7.57 -9.49
N ARG A 24 19.93 -8.01 -8.76
CA ARG A 24 19.32 -9.34 -8.88
C ARG A 24 18.07 -9.38 -9.76
N CYS A 25 17.38 -8.25 -9.89
CA CYS A 25 16.12 -8.05 -10.61
C CYS A 25 16.22 -6.83 -11.54
N PRO A 26 16.74 -7.00 -12.78
CA PRO A 26 16.93 -5.89 -13.71
C PRO A 26 15.67 -5.07 -14.02
N SER A 27 14.48 -5.69 -13.97
CA SER A 27 13.21 -5.00 -14.19
C SER A 27 12.94 -3.89 -13.17
N ILE A 28 13.51 -3.99 -11.95
CA ILE A 28 13.42 -2.93 -10.94
C ILE A 28 14.20 -1.69 -11.38
N ALA A 29 15.42 -1.87 -11.89
CA ALA A 29 16.20 -0.75 -12.41
C ALA A 29 15.48 -0.03 -13.56
N LEU A 30 14.91 -0.79 -14.51
CA LEU A 30 14.12 -0.26 -15.62
C LEU A 30 12.84 0.48 -15.14
N ALA A 31 12.20 0.02 -14.08
CA ALA A 31 11.04 0.69 -13.52
C ALA A 31 11.41 2.05 -12.92
N TYR A 32 12.57 2.18 -12.25
CA TYR A 32 13.10 3.46 -11.77
C TYR A 32 13.45 4.42 -12.93
N GLU A 33 14.04 3.92 -14.00
CA GLU A 33 14.30 4.71 -15.22
C GLU A 33 13.00 5.21 -15.85
N GLY A 34 11.99 4.35 -15.92
CA GLY A 34 10.65 4.73 -16.39
C GLY A 34 9.99 5.81 -15.53
N ALA A 35 10.08 5.67 -14.21
CA ALA A 35 9.58 6.69 -13.28
C ALA A 35 10.35 8.03 -13.44
N ALA A 36 11.67 7.99 -13.61
CA ALA A 36 12.50 9.16 -13.88
C ALA A 36 12.10 9.87 -15.18
N ALA A 37 11.87 9.12 -16.26
CA ALA A 37 11.45 9.67 -17.54
C ALA A 37 10.09 10.39 -17.48
N VAL A 38 9.17 9.88 -16.67
CA VAL A 38 7.82 10.48 -16.51
C VAL A 38 7.84 11.71 -15.60
N THR A 39 8.61 11.65 -14.51
CA THR A 39 8.56 12.66 -13.45
C THR A 39 9.60 13.78 -13.59
N GLY A 40 10.64 13.55 -14.40
CA GLY A 40 11.81 14.44 -14.50
C GLY A 40 12.74 14.37 -13.29
N LEU A 41 12.47 13.49 -12.32
CA LEU A 41 13.35 13.26 -11.17
C LEU A 41 14.57 12.43 -11.60
N SER A 42 15.72 12.60 -10.94
CA SER A 42 16.86 11.74 -11.20
C SER A 42 16.64 10.31 -10.68
N VAL A 43 17.26 9.33 -11.33
CA VAL A 43 17.21 7.93 -10.87
C VAL A 43 17.82 7.80 -9.47
N ASP A 44 18.89 8.56 -9.17
CA ASP A 44 19.52 8.54 -7.84
C ASP A 44 18.55 9.06 -6.77
N ARG A 45 17.79 10.11 -7.06
CA ARG A 45 16.74 10.58 -6.16
C ARG A 45 15.66 9.52 -5.94
N LEU A 46 15.20 8.85 -6.99
CA LEU A 46 14.21 7.78 -6.90
C LEU A 46 14.75 6.55 -6.16
N ARG A 47 16.05 6.25 -6.23
CA ARG A 47 16.70 5.15 -5.51
C ARG A 47 17.15 5.51 -4.09
N ALA A 48 16.68 6.64 -3.54
CA ALA A 48 17.04 7.12 -2.20
C ALA A 48 18.55 7.38 -1.97
N ARG A 49 19.30 7.69 -3.03
CA ARG A 49 20.75 8.04 -3.00
C ARG A 49 21.01 9.52 -2.81
N GLU A 50 20.01 10.27 -2.38
CA GLU A 50 20.13 11.70 -2.15
C GLU A 50 20.99 12.04 -0.94
N SER A 51 21.68 13.18 -1.02
CA SER A 51 22.33 13.75 0.14
C SER A 51 21.31 14.25 1.18
N ALA A 52 21.71 14.32 2.45
CA ALA A 52 20.87 14.85 3.52
C ALA A 52 20.39 16.30 3.26
N ALA A 53 21.15 17.10 2.49
CA ALA A 53 20.78 18.45 2.11
C ALA A 53 19.65 18.48 1.07
N GLU A 54 19.67 17.58 0.09
CA GLU A 54 18.60 17.43 -0.90
C GLU A 54 17.32 16.90 -0.24
N MET A 55 17.45 15.98 0.72
CA MET A 55 16.32 15.45 1.51
C MET A 55 15.66 16.53 2.39
N ALA A 56 16.39 17.54 2.82
CA ALA A 56 15.88 18.60 3.70
C ALA A 56 15.10 19.70 2.95
N SER A 57 15.26 19.81 1.62
CA SER A 57 14.83 20.97 0.86
C SER A 57 13.32 21.08 0.65
N GLU A 58 12.56 19.95 0.67
CA GLU A 58 11.11 19.98 0.39
C GLU A 58 10.36 18.89 1.19
N PRO A 59 9.87 19.18 2.41
CA PRO A 59 9.15 18.21 3.24
C PRO A 59 7.86 17.64 2.60
N GLU A 60 7.21 18.41 1.75
CA GLU A 60 5.94 18.06 1.10
C GLU A 60 6.12 17.07 -0.05
N ASP A 61 7.25 17.12 -0.73
CA ASP A 61 7.60 16.19 -1.81
C ASP A 61 7.93 14.78 -1.29
N ARG A 62 8.25 14.62 -0.01
CA ARG A 62 8.63 13.31 0.57
C ARG A 62 7.55 12.24 0.46
N HIS A 63 6.28 12.61 0.62
CA HIS A 63 5.19 11.66 0.52
C HIS A 63 5.03 11.15 -0.93
N SER A 64 4.99 12.06 -1.89
CA SER A 64 4.92 11.73 -3.32
C SER A 64 6.16 10.94 -3.78
N LEU A 65 7.35 11.37 -3.37
CA LEU A 65 8.60 10.69 -3.68
C LEU A 65 8.67 9.28 -3.09
N GLY A 66 8.24 9.09 -1.84
CA GLY A 66 8.16 7.77 -1.22
C GLY A 66 7.20 6.83 -1.95
N ALA A 67 6.05 7.36 -2.40
CA ALA A 67 5.09 6.60 -3.18
C ALA A 67 5.66 6.18 -4.55
N LEU A 68 6.38 7.07 -5.23
CA LEU A 68 7.05 6.78 -6.50
C LEU A 68 8.14 5.70 -6.34
N ARG A 69 8.97 5.83 -5.30
CA ARG A 69 10.03 4.85 -4.97
C ARG A 69 9.45 3.45 -4.80
N GLN A 70 8.43 3.33 -3.97
CA GLN A 70 7.80 2.04 -3.70
C GLN A 70 7.04 1.50 -4.91
N ALA A 71 6.35 2.35 -5.67
CA ALA A 71 5.65 1.91 -6.87
C ALA A 71 6.62 1.38 -7.94
N ALA A 72 7.73 2.10 -8.20
CA ALA A 72 8.75 1.64 -9.15
C ALA A 72 9.37 0.31 -8.72
N PHE A 73 9.75 0.18 -7.43
CA PHE A 73 10.26 -1.05 -6.87
C PHE A 73 9.28 -2.21 -7.05
N ALA A 74 8.04 -2.05 -6.59
CA ALA A 74 7.04 -3.11 -6.60
C ALA A 74 6.63 -3.55 -8.01
N LEU A 75 6.51 -2.61 -8.95
CA LEU A 75 6.21 -2.91 -10.35
C LEU A 75 7.36 -3.66 -11.04
N GLY A 76 8.61 -3.26 -10.78
CA GLY A 76 9.77 -3.97 -11.31
C GLY A 76 9.93 -5.36 -10.72
N LEU A 77 9.70 -5.52 -9.41
CA LEU A 77 9.75 -6.82 -8.75
C LEU A 77 8.64 -7.75 -9.27
N ALA A 78 7.42 -7.24 -9.46
CA ALA A 78 6.31 -8.02 -10.02
C ALA A 78 6.63 -8.54 -11.44
N GLU A 79 7.22 -7.69 -12.28
CA GLU A 79 7.64 -8.08 -13.62
C GLU A 79 8.76 -9.14 -13.61
N ASP A 80 9.75 -8.98 -12.75
CA ASP A 80 10.84 -9.94 -12.61
C ASP A 80 10.34 -11.32 -12.13
N LEU A 81 9.43 -11.33 -11.15
CA LEU A 81 8.82 -12.57 -10.66
C LEU A 81 7.92 -13.23 -11.71
N ALA A 82 7.15 -12.45 -12.47
CA ALA A 82 6.38 -12.98 -13.59
C ALA A 82 7.29 -13.64 -14.64
N ALA A 83 8.43 -13.00 -14.99
CA ALA A 83 9.42 -13.57 -15.88
C ALA A 83 10.09 -14.85 -15.34
N ARG A 84 10.10 -15.04 -14.01
CA ARG A 84 10.55 -16.28 -13.35
C ARG A 84 9.45 -17.36 -13.22
N GLY A 85 8.27 -17.11 -13.78
CA GLY A 85 7.14 -18.05 -13.81
C GLY A 85 6.13 -17.93 -12.67
N PHE A 86 6.19 -16.87 -11.87
CA PHE A 86 5.16 -16.51 -10.87
C PHE A 86 4.12 -15.57 -11.51
N GLU A 87 3.34 -16.05 -12.45
CA GLU A 87 2.31 -15.25 -13.11
C GLU A 87 1.08 -15.11 -12.20
N PRO A 88 0.65 -13.88 -11.85
CA PRO A 88 -0.51 -13.70 -10.98
C PRO A 88 -1.82 -13.95 -11.71
N GLU A 89 -2.77 -14.61 -11.03
CA GLU A 89 -4.17 -14.73 -11.45
C GLU A 89 -5.10 -13.74 -10.72
N ALA A 90 -4.55 -13.00 -9.74
CA ALA A 90 -5.19 -11.88 -9.08
C ALA A 90 -4.13 -10.96 -8.48
N ALA A 91 -4.49 -9.70 -8.27
CA ALA A 91 -3.66 -8.77 -7.52
C ALA A 91 -4.51 -8.01 -6.49
N GLY A 92 -3.84 -7.45 -5.49
CA GLY A 92 -4.47 -6.57 -4.53
C GLY A 92 -3.47 -5.96 -3.57
N GLY A 93 -3.94 -5.09 -2.70
CA GLY A 93 -3.06 -4.44 -1.75
C GLY A 93 -3.77 -3.41 -0.89
N LEU A 94 -3.03 -2.78 0.01
CA LEU A 94 -3.55 -1.73 0.87
C LEU A 94 -2.98 -0.37 0.46
N SER A 95 -3.82 0.65 0.47
CA SER A 95 -3.40 2.03 0.20
C SER A 95 -2.68 2.20 -1.14
N LEU A 96 -1.40 2.57 -1.14
CA LEU A 96 -0.55 2.61 -2.33
C LEU A 96 -0.49 1.27 -3.05
N GLY A 97 -0.41 0.17 -2.30
CA GLY A 97 -0.37 -1.18 -2.87
C GLY A 97 -1.59 -1.53 -3.70
N ALA A 98 -2.76 -1.00 -3.34
CA ALA A 98 -3.97 -1.18 -4.12
C ALA A 98 -3.94 -0.43 -5.46
N LEU A 99 -3.27 0.72 -5.54
CA LEU A 99 -3.02 1.43 -6.81
C LEU A 99 -1.99 0.68 -7.66
N ILE A 100 -0.93 0.16 -7.05
CA ILE A 100 0.08 -0.67 -7.73
C ILE A 100 -0.59 -1.90 -8.35
N SER A 101 -1.52 -2.55 -7.64
CA SER A 101 -2.21 -3.74 -8.14
C SER A 101 -3.05 -3.47 -9.39
N THR A 102 -3.64 -2.26 -9.56
CA THR A 102 -4.34 -1.89 -10.80
C THR A 102 -3.39 -1.78 -11.99
N CYS A 103 -2.17 -1.32 -11.76
CA CYS A 103 -1.14 -1.24 -12.79
C CYS A 103 -0.59 -2.62 -13.16
N VAL A 104 -0.33 -3.49 -12.17
CA VAL A 104 0.13 -4.87 -12.41
C VAL A 104 -0.91 -5.68 -13.18
N ALA A 105 -2.20 -5.42 -12.96
CA ALA A 105 -3.29 -6.04 -13.71
C ALA A 105 -3.55 -5.39 -15.10
N GLY A 106 -2.69 -4.49 -15.57
CA GLY A 106 -2.82 -3.85 -16.87
C GLY A 106 -3.95 -2.82 -17.00
N ALA A 107 -4.67 -2.52 -15.92
CA ALA A 107 -5.80 -1.58 -15.95
C ALA A 107 -5.36 -0.11 -15.99
N VAL A 108 -4.17 0.20 -15.47
CA VAL A 108 -3.54 1.52 -15.49
C VAL A 108 -2.13 1.38 -16.04
N GLU A 109 -1.74 2.22 -16.98
CA GLU A 109 -0.38 2.22 -17.52
C GLU A 109 0.64 2.75 -16.48
N ARG A 110 1.87 2.22 -16.49
CA ARG A 110 2.92 2.62 -15.53
C ARG A 110 3.19 4.12 -15.55
N HIS A 111 3.25 4.71 -16.75
CA HIS A 111 3.53 6.15 -16.87
C HIS A 111 2.40 6.99 -16.27
N GLU A 112 1.15 6.57 -16.37
CA GLU A 112 0.00 7.25 -15.77
C GLU A 112 0.01 7.13 -14.25
N LEU A 113 0.32 5.92 -13.72
CA LEU A 113 0.48 5.74 -12.28
C LEU A 113 1.59 6.63 -11.71
N PHE A 114 2.77 6.65 -12.34
CA PHE A 114 3.88 7.51 -11.92
C PHE A 114 3.53 9.00 -12.03
N GLY A 115 2.89 9.40 -13.13
CA GLY A 115 2.39 10.76 -13.32
C GLY A 115 1.41 11.18 -12.22
N MET A 116 0.44 10.33 -11.91
CA MET A 116 -0.54 10.55 -10.85
C MET A 116 0.12 10.68 -9.47
N LEU A 117 1.02 9.75 -9.12
CA LEU A 117 1.73 9.79 -7.84
C LEU A 117 2.59 11.06 -7.72
N HIS A 118 3.23 11.47 -8.81
CA HIS A 118 4.01 12.71 -8.85
C HIS A 118 3.11 13.95 -8.79
N HIS A 119 1.95 13.93 -9.44
CA HIS A 119 1.01 15.06 -9.43
C HIS A 119 0.44 15.34 -8.03
N ARG A 120 0.34 14.33 -7.17
CA ARG A 120 -0.15 14.48 -5.78
C ARG A 120 0.61 15.52 -4.96
N ARG A 121 1.88 15.80 -5.27
CA ARG A 121 2.65 16.86 -4.61
C ARG A 121 2.06 18.26 -4.79
N LEU A 122 1.20 18.43 -5.79
CA LEU A 122 0.54 19.69 -6.10
C LEU A 122 -0.79 19.88 -5.38
N VAL A 123 -1.25 18.88 -4.61
CA VAL A 123 -2.46 19.02 -3.80
C VAL A 123 -2.30 20.21 -2.86
N PRO A 124 -3.19 21.21 -2.91
CA PRO A 124 -3.07 22.39 -2.07
C PRO A 124 -3.09 22.02 -0.58
N GLU A 125 -2.30 22.74 0.21
CA GLU A 125 -2.41 22.68 1.66
C GLU A 125 -3.83 23.05 2.11
N LEU A 126 -4.21 22.54 3.29
CA LEU A 126 -5.47 22.94 3.91
C LEU A 126 -5.48 24.44 4.18
N PRO A 127 -6.63 25.13 3.98
CA PRO A 127 -6.73 26.54 4.27
C PRO A 127 -6.32 26.89 5.70
N GLU A 128 -5.78 28.10 5.89
CA GLU A 128 -5.45 28.62 7.22
C GLU A 128 -6.69 28.54 8.15
N GLY A 129 -6.48 28.06 9.37
CA GLY A 129 -7.54 27.87 10.37
C GLY A 129 -8.22 26.51 10.30
N VAL A 130 -7.97 25.67 9.31
CA VAL A 130 -8.38 24.26 9.32
C VAL A 130 -7.44 23.49 10.25
N ALA A 131 -8.03 22.66 11.12
CA ALA A 131 -7.26 21.86 12.07
C ALA A 131 -6.29 20.91 11.35
N ALA A 132 -5.06 20.83 11.84
CA ALA A 132 -4.04 19.91 11.32
C ALA A 132 -4.53 18.46 11.37
N GLN A 133 -4.17 17.70 10.33
CA GLN A 133 -4.54 16.30 10.16
C GLN A 133 -3.30 15.41 10.25
N GLY A 134 -3.52 14.13 10.53
CA GLY A 134 -2.44 13.15 10.62
C GLY A 134 -2.96 11.72 10.64
N MET A 135 -2.02 10.79 10.86
CA MET A 135 -2.28 9.37 11.00
C MET A 135 -1.57 8.82 12.24
N GLY A 136 -2.11 7.76 12.82
CA GLY A 136 -1.51 7.04 13.95
C GLY A 136 -1.57 5.53 13.73
N LEU A 137 -0.41 4.86 13.87
CA LEU A 137 -0.32 3.40 13.87
C LEU A 137 -0.60 2.88 15.27
N MET A 138 -1.52 1.94 15.38
CA MET A 138 -1.96 1.31 16.60
C MET A 138 -1.52 -0.14 16.67
N TYR A 139 -1.03 -0.57 17.83
CA TYR A 139 -0.89 -1.97 18.22
C TYR A 139 -1.73 -2.20 19.47
N THR A 140 -2.63 -3.17 19.43
CA THR A 140 -3.52 -3.47 20.55
C THR A 140 -3.64 -4.97 20.75
N PRO A 141 -4.01 -5.43 21.97
CA PRO A 141 -4.42 -6.82 22.17
C PRO A 141 -5.53 -7.20 21.18
N ILE A 142 -5.57 -8.48 20.78
CA ILE A 142 -6.53 -8.97 19.77
C ILE A 142 -7.98 -8.87 20.26
N GLU A 143 -8.21 -8.95 21.56
CA GLU A 143 -9.50 -8.82 22.21
C GLU A 143 -9.97 -7.36 22.36
N ASP A 144 -9.09 -6.39 22.14
CA ASP A 144 -9.48 -4.97 22.21
C ASP A 144 -10.24 -4.56 20.94
N ASP A 145 -11.44 -3.98 21.12
CA ASP A 145 -12.26 -3.53 20.00
C ASP A 145 -11.66 -2.27 19.36
N PRO A 146 -11.17 -2.33 18.11
CA PRO A 146 -10.61 -1.16 17.42
C PRO A 146 -11.57 0.03 17.35
N ALA A 147 -12.88 -0.21 17.38
CA ALA A 147 -13.90 0.86 17.38
C ALA A 147 -13.85 1.75 18.64
N ASN A 148 -13.03 1.41 19.65
CA ASN A 148 -12.74 2.28 20.77
C ASN A 148 -11.95 3.54 20.37
N TYR A 149 -11.23 3.48 19.23
CA TYR A 149 -10.25 4.49 18.82
C TYR A 149 -10.70 5.36 17.64
N TYR A 150 -11.89 5.13 17.06
CA TYR A 150 -12.40 5.91 15.93
C TYR A 150 -13.93 5.97 15.89
N GLY A 151 -14.46 6.75 14.94
CA GLY A 151 -15.89 6.84 14.66
C GLY A 151 -16.69 7.56 15.75
N ALA A 152 -17.84 7.02 16.12
CA ALA A 152 -18.74 7.66 17.08
C ALA A 152 -18.11 7.85 18.48
N ARG A 153 -17.17 6.99 18.87
CA ARG A 153 -16.46 7.11 20.16
C ARG A 153 -15.34 8.15 20.14
N ARG A 154 -14.83 8.49 18.96
CA ARG A 154 -13.74 9.45 18.73
C ARG A 154 -14.09 10.34 17.54
N PRO A 155 -14.94 11.37 17.72
CA PRO A 155 -15.33 12.27 16.64
C PRO A 155 -14.12 12.89 15.93
N GLY A 156 -14.12 12.86 14.59
CA GLY A 156 -13.00 13.36 13.78
C GLY A 156 -11.82 12.41 13.63
N VAL A 157 -11.91 11.19 14.18
CA VAL A 157 -10.97 10.10 13.96
C VAL A 157 -11.65 8.97 13.18
N HIS A 158 -10.96 8.43 12.19
CA HIS A 158 -11.45 7.42 11.26
C HIS A 158 -10.50 6.21 11.24
N LEU A 159 -11.03 5.02 10.99
CA LEU A 159 -10.21 3.87 10.63
C LEU A 159 -9.64 4.12 9.23
N ALA A 160 -8.34 4.18 9.12
CA ALA A 160 -7.66 4.37 7.83
C ALA A 160 -7.29 3.03 7.18
N VAL A 161 -6.53 2.20 7.90
CA VAL A 161 -6.10 0.88 7.42
C VAL A 161 -6.27 -0.14 8.55
N ASP A 162 -6.83 -1.30 8.25
CA ASP A 162 -6.88 -2.43 9.19
C ASP A 162 -6.10 -3.61 8.58
N THR A 163 -4.97 -3.92 9.18
CA THR A 163 -4.15 -5.09 8.80
C THR A 163 -4.58 -6.36 9.51
N GLY A 164 -5.49 -6.27 10.48
CA GLY A 164 -5.97 -7.41 11.25
C GLY A 164 -4.95 -7.92 12.28
N PRO A 165 -5.10 -9.18 12.73
CA PRO A 165 -4.15 -9.86 13.61
C PRO A 165 -2.76 -9.94 12.97
N ILE A 166 -1.73 -9.60 13.74
CA ILE A 166 -0.31 -9.74 13.34
C ILE A 166 0.34 -10.97 14.00
N ASP A 167 -0.21 -11.40 15.12
CA ASP A 167 0.12 -12.63 15.85
C ASP A 167 -1.11 -13.11 16.63
N ASP A 168 -0.95 -14.13 17.48
CA ASP A 168 -2.03 -14.75 18.27
C ASP A 168 -2.58 -13.84 19.38
N VAL A 169 -1.91 -12.74 19.71
CA VAL A 169 -2.22 -11.87 20.87
C VAL A 169 -2.40 -10.42 20.49
N HIS A 170 -1.90 -9.97 19.31
CA HIS A 170 -1.92 -8.58 18.90
C HIS A 170 -2.52 -8.39 17.51
N ARG A 171 -3.07 -7.22 17.33
CA ARG A 171 -3.49 -6.70 16.01
C ARG A 171 -2.88 -5.31 15.77
N SER A 172 -2.78 -4.95 14.50
CA SER A 172 -2.39 -3.59 14.11
C SER A 172 -3.42 -2.96 13.18
N PHE A 173 -3.58 -1.65 13.31
CA PHE A 173 -4.40 -0.84 12.42
C PHE A 173 -3.92 0.61 12.44
N VAL A 174 -4.31 1.37 11.44
CA VAL A 174 -3.99 2.80 11.33
C VAL A 174 -5.29 3.60 11.47
N ILE A 175 -5.26 4.61 12.32
CA ILE A 175 -6.31 5.62 12.42
C ILE A 175 -5.83 6.91 11.78
N SER A 176 -6.76 7.70 11.26
CA SER A 176 -6.49 9.02 10.68
C SER A 176 -7.51 10.04 11.16
N GLY A 177 -7.11 11.30 11.30
CA GLY A 177 -8.02 12.31 11.82
C GLY A 177 -7.34 13.62 12.11
N TYR A 178 -8.00 14.45 12.94
CA TYR A 178 -7.39 15.67 13.46
C TYR A 178 -6.24 15.34 14.40
N LEU A 179 -5.12 16.02 14.20
CA LEU A 179 -3.88 15.73 14.95
C LEU A 179 -4.08 15.88 16.46
N THR A 180 -4.87 16.85 16.90
CA THR A 180 -5.21 17.03 18.33
C THR A 180 -5.93 15.81 18.91
N ALA A 181 -6.90 15.24 18.19
CA ALA A 181 -7.61 14.04 18.64
C ALA A 181 -6.71 12.80 18.64
N LEU A 182 -5.78 12.69 17.71
CA LEU A 182 -4.77 11.63 17.71
C LEU A 182 -3.82 11.76 18.89
N GLN A 183 -3.39 12.99 19.23
CA GLN A 183 -2.55 13.26 20.39
C GLN A 183 -3.25 12.94 21.73
N GLU A 184 -4.55 13.20 21.83
CA GLU A 184 -5.35 12.81 23.00
C GLU A 184 -5.36 11.29 23.20
N ILE A 185 -5.54 10.52 22.12
CA ILE A 185 -5.48 9.04 22.16
C ILE A 185 -4.07 8.57 22.56
N LEU A 186 -3.02 9.17 22.00
CA LEU A 186 -1.64 8.86 22.36
C LEU A 186 -1.40 9.05 23.84
N VAL A 187 -1.78 10.18 24.42
CA VAL A 187 -1.64 10.49 25.86
C VAL A 187 -2.41 9.47 26.73
N GLU A 188 -3.63 9.08 26.33
CA GLU A 188 -4.39 8.06 27.04
C GLU A 188 -3.68 6.69 27.04
N ILE A 189 -3.09 6.31 25.90
CA ILE A 189 -2.35 5.05 25.78
C ILE A 189 -1.07 5.07 26.59
N GLU A 190 -0.29 6.17 26.50
CA GLU A 190 0.93 6.33 27.30
C GLU A 190 0.69 6.34 28.82
N ALA A 191 -0.48 6.84 29.24
CA ALA A 191 -0.89 6.81 30.64
C ALA A 191 -1.40 5.43 31.10
N SER A 192 -1.72 4.53 30.15
CA SER A 192 -2.14 3.16 30.47
C SER A 192 -0.92 2.30 30.82
N SER A 193 -1.12 1.30 31.67
CA SER A 193 -0.07 0.35 32.06
C SER A 193 -0.13 -0.96 31.27
N ASP A 194 -0.89 -0.99 30.18
CA ASP A 194 -1.10 -2.17 29.36
C ASP A 194 -0.17 -2.24 28.14
N THR A 195 -0.37 -3.22 27.28
CA THR A 195 0.47 -3.51 26.11
C THR A 195 0.10 -2.72 24.85
N ARG A 196 -0.88 -1.81 24.93
CA ARG A 196 -1.27 -0.96 23.80
C ARG A 196 -0.16 0.01 23.45
N GLN A 197 0.03 0.23 22.16
CA GLN A 197 1.00 1.21 21.65
C GLN A 197 0.38 2.04 20.52
N MET A 198 0.77 3.29 20.45
CA MET A 198 0.43 4.19 19.36
C MET A 198 1.63 4.99 18.91
N PHE A 199 1.79 5.14 17.61
CA PHE A 199 2.84 5.95 17.00
C PHE A 199 2.18 6.94 16.03
N VAL A 200 2.33 8.24 16.29
CA VAL A 200 1.92 9.26 15.31
C VAL A 200 2.90 9.19 14.14
N LEU A 201 2.36 9.13 12.92
CA LEU A 201 3.15 8.97 11.71
C LEU A 201 3.50 10.34 11.12
N ASP A 202 4.61 10.94 11.56
CA ASP A 202 5.06 12.29 11.20
C ASP A 202 5.27 12.51 9.68
N ALA A 203 5.49 11.41 8.93
CA ALA A 203 5.62 11.46 7.47
C ALA A 203 4.30 11.79 6.75
N TYR A 204 3.15 11.70 7.44
CA TYR A 204 1.82 11.90 6.86
C TYR A 204 1.17 13.15 7.43
N LYS A 205 1.11 14.21 6.64
CA LYS A 205 0.46 15.48 7.00
C LYS A 205 -1.02 15.56 6.58
N GLY A 206 -1.70 14.43 6.46
CA GLY A 206 -3.10 14.34 6.07
C GLY A 206 -3.80 13.14 6.71
N ALA A 207 -5.12 13.24 6.88
CA ALA A 207 -5.94 12.14 7.38
C ALA A 207 -6.34 11.21 6.22
N PHE A 208 -5.35 10.52 5.62
CA PHE A 208 -5.59 9.60 4.49
C PHE A 208 -6.57 8.50 4.88
N HIS A 209 -7.28 7.96 3.89
CA HIS A 209 -8.33 6.96 4.03
C HIS A 209 -9.51 7.42 4.90
N SER A 210 -9.83 8.72 4.82
CA SER A 210 -10.96 9.30 5.53
C SER A 210 -11.67 10.36 4.67
N PRO A 211 -12.92 10.73 4.99
CA PRO A 211 -13.62 11.82 4.32
C PRO A 211 -12.92 13.18 4.42
N LEU A 212 -11.99 13.35 5.37
CA LEU A 212 -11.19 14.58 5.52
C LEU A 212 -10.26 14.84 4.32
N GLN A 213 -10.02 13.84 3.47
CA GLN A 213 -9.23 13.98 2.23
C GLN A 213 -10.07 14.34 0.99
N GLN A 214 -11.33 14.76 1.17
CA GLN A 214 -12.20 15.12 0.03
C GLN A 214 -11.57 16.21 -0.85
N HIS A 215 -10.92 17.23 -0.26
CA HIS A 215 -10.23 18.30 -1.00
C HIS A 215 -9.14 17.76 -1.94
N ALA A 216 -8.38 16.76 -1.48
CA ALA A 216 -7.34 16.14 -2.29
C ALA A 216 -7.93 15.29 -3.42
N ALA A 217 -9.01 14.55 -3.17
CA ALA A 217 -9.72 13.80 -4.19
C ALA A 217 -10.33 14.72 -5.25
N ASP A 218 -10.92 15.85 -4.85
CA ASP A 218 -11.49 16.84 -5.76
C ASP A 218 -10.41 17.50 -6.63
N PHE A 219 -9.24 17.81 -6.05
CA PHE A 219 -8.09 18.31 -6.80
C PHE A 219 -7.59 17.29 -7.82
N MET A 220 -7.45 16.04 -7.43
CA MET A 220 -6.93 14.96 -8.29
C MET A 220 -7.91 14.52 -9.36
N ARG A 221 -9.19 14.86 -9.26
CA ARG A 221 -10.25 14.41 -10.17
C ARG A 221 -9.93 14.73 -11.63
N ALA A 222 -9.55 15.97 -11.95
CA ALA A 222 -9.25 16.36 -13.32
C ALA A 222 -8.09 15.53 -13.91
N PHE A 223 -7.07 15.26 -13.11
CA PHE A 223 -5.95 14.41 -13.54
C PHE A 223 -6.40 12.96 -13.79
N VAL A 224 -7.19 12.40 -12.85
CA VAL A 224 -7.70 11.02 -12.98
C VAL A 224 -8.68 10.90 -14.14
N ASP A 225 -9.48 11.93 -14.43
CA ASP A 225 -10.40 11.95 -15.56
C ASP A 225 -9.69 11.93 -16.92
N ASP A 226 -8.47 12.47 -16.99
CA ASP A 226 -7.61 12.45 -18.19
C ASP A 226 -6.81 11.15 -18.34
N MET A 227 -6.75 10.28 -17.31
CA MET A 227 -6.06 9.00 -17.40
C MET A 227 -6.84 7.98 -18.23
N THR A 228 -6.11 7.07 -18.87
CA THR A 228 -6.69 5.94 -19.61
C THR A 228 -6.83 4.73 -18.70
N PHE A 229 -8.05 4.25 -18.53
CA PHE A 229 -8.36 3.02 -17.80
C PHE A 229 -8.79 1.92 -18.77
N ARG A 230 -8.39 0.67 -18.47
CA ARG A 230 -8.80 -0.53 -19.20
C ARG A 230 -9.38 -1.55 -18.23
N ASP A 231 -10.09 -2.52 -18.76
CA ASP A 231 -10.49 -3.69 -17.99
C ASP A 231 -9.22 -4.43 -17.55
N PRO A 232 -9.09 -4.82 -16.26
CA PRO A 232 -7.96 -5.58 -15.78
C PRO A 232 -7.81 -6.91 -16.50
N GLU A 233 -6.59 -7.34 -16.80
CA GLU A 233 -6.28 -8.65 -17.41
C GLU A 233 -6.63 -9.82 -16.47
N PHE A 234 -6.62 -9.57 -15.16
CA PHE A 234 -7.06 -10.47 -14.11
C PHE A 234 -7.65 -9.65 -12.95
N PRO A 235 -8.48 -10.26 -12.06
CA PRO A 235 -9.17 -9.53 -11.00
C PRO A 235 -8.24 -8.76 -10.07
N VAL A 236 -8.58 -7.49 -9.79
CA VAL A 236 -7.98 -6.69 -8.73
C VAL A 236 -8.90 -6.74 -7.51
N CYS A 237 -8.46 -7.41 -6.45
CA CYS A 237 -9.26 -7.54 -5.23
C CYS A 237 -9.24 -6.24 -4.41
N SER A 238 -10.42 -5.73 -4.09
CA SER A 238 -10.57 -4.46 -3.40
C SER A 238 -10.32 -4.59 -1.89
N PRO A 239 -9.53 -3.69 -1.28
CA PRO A 239 -9.36 -3.64 0.18
C PRO A 239 -10.53 -2.94 0.88
N VAL A 240 -11.44 -2.30 0.15
CA VAL A 240 -12.54 -1.53 0.71
C VAL A 240 -13.76 -2.41 0.95
N ARG A 241 -14.03 -3.32 0.01
CA ARG A 241 -15.17 -4.26 0.05
C ARG A 241 -14.72 -5.59 -0.50
N GLN A 242 -15.31 -6.68 -0.02
CA GLN A 242 -15.10 -8.03 -0.56
C GLN A 242 -15.69 -8.13 -1.98
N ARG A 243 -14.93 -7.63 -2.95
CA ARG A 243 -15.25 -7.70 -4.37
C ARG A 243 -14.00 -7.55 -5.23
N SER A 244 -14.06 -8.07 -6.44
CA SER A 244 -13.08 -7.82 -7.49
C SER A 244 -13.46 -6.59 -8.32
N LEU A 245 -12.48 -5.79 -8.73
CA LEU A 245 -12.58 -4.77 -9.76
C LEU A 245 -12.27 -5.46 -11.09
N THR A 246 -13.20 -5.45 -12.01
CA THR A 246 -13.09 -6.20 -13.29
C THR A 246 -13.35 -5.34 -14.52
N THR A 247 -13.72 -4.07 -14.34
CA THR A 247 -13.95 -3.12 -15.42
C THR A 247 -13.13 -1.86 -15.25
N ALA A 248 -12.87 -1.17 -16.34
CA ALA A 248 -12.19 0.14 -16.35
C ALA A 248 -12.89 1.15 -15.42
N ASP A 249 -14.22 1.17 -15.44
CA ASP A 249 -15.02 2.07 -14.59
C ASP A 249 -14.86 1.76 -13.11
N ASP A 250 -14.84 0.47 -12.72
CA ASP A 250 -14.55 0.06 -11.34
C ASP A 250 -13.19 0.54 -10.87
N VAL A 251 -12.16 0.38 -11.73
CA VAL A 251 -10.79 0.78 -11.43
C VAL A 251 -10.68 2.30 -11.32
N ARG A 252 -11.29 3.05 -12.26
CA ARG A 252 -11.30 4.51 -12.22
C ARG A 252 -11.95 5.06 -10.94
N ASP A 253 -13.14 4.56 -10.61
CA ASP A 253 -13.84 4.94 -9.37
C ASP A 253 -12.99 4.62 -8.12
N PHE A 254 -12.38 3.45 -8.10
CA PHE A 254 -11.49 3.03 -7.02
C PHE A 254 -10.26 3.94 -6.89
N VAL A 255 -9.56 4.25 -7.97
CA VAL A 255 -8.37 5.12 -7.97
C VAL A 255 -8.71 6.50 -7.43
N LEU A 256 -9.84 7.08 -7.87
CA LEU A 256 -10.30 8.39 -7.42
C LEU A 256 -10.64 8.44 -5.93
N HIS A 257 -11.24 7.37 -5.40
CA HIS A 257 -11.75 7.34 -4.01
C HIS A 257 -10.86 6.56 -3.03
N ASN A 258 -9.71 6.04 -3.47
CA ASN A 258 -8.83 5.23 -2.64
C ASN A 258 -8.46 5.91 -1.30
N ASN A 259 -8.18 7.22 -1.32
CA ASN A 259 -7.80 7.98 -0.13
C ASN A 259 -8.97 8.39 0.78
N LEU A 260 -10.22 8.16 0.36
CA LEU A 260 -11.43 8.53 1.10
C LEU A 260 -12.02 7.38 1.92
N GLN A 261 -11.61 6.14 1.65
CA GLN A 261 -12.22 4.95 2.20
C GLN A 261 -11.19 4.13 2.96
N SER A 262 -11.62 3.55 4.08
CA SER A 262 -10.81 2.64 4.87
C SER A 262 -10.38 1.43 4.04
N ALA A 263 -9.09 1.11 4.08
CA ALA A 263 -8.52 -0.07 3.44
C ALA A 263 -8.34 -1.19 4.48
N ARG A 264 -8.86 -2.40 4.23
CA ARG A 264 -8.81 -3.53 5.14
C ARG A 264 -8.25 -4.76 4.46
N TYR A 265 -7.44 -5.50 5.17
CA TYR A 265 -6.78 -6.69 4.64
C TYR A 265 -7.74 -7.89 4.55
N GLU A 266 -8.62 -8.03 5.54
CA GLU A 266 -9.56 -9.16 5.62
C GLU A 266 -10.46 -9.29 4.36
N PRO A 267 -11.23 -8.27 3.91
CA PRO A 267 -12.06 -8.40 2.72
C PRO A 267 -11.25 -8.65 1.45
N LEU A 268 -10.00 -8.17 1.38
CA LEU A 268 -9.08 -8.44 0.29
C LEU A 268 -8.75 -9.93 0.19
N ILE A 269 -8.33 -10.54 1.31
CA ILE A 269 -7.96 -11.97 1.36
C ILE A 269 -9.20 -12.87 1.17
N GLN A 270 -10.34 -12.50 1.76
CA GLN A 270 -11.60 -13.24 1.58
C GLN A 270 -12.06 -13.23 0.11
N GLU A 271 -11.89 -12.12 -0.60
CA GLU A 271 -12.20 -12.07 -2.02
C GLU A 271 -11.26 -12.94 -2.84
N MET A 272 -9.95 -12.93 -2.55
CA MET A 272 -8.98 -13.80 -3.21
C MET A 272 -9.33 -15.30 -3.02
N ASP A 273 -9.67 -15.70 -1.80
CA ASP A 273 -10.11 -17.08 -1.54
C ASP A 273 -11.41 -17.43 -2.29
N ARG A 274 -12.39 -16.50 -2.30
CA ARG A 274 -13.67 -16.67 -3.02
C ARG A 274 -13.48 -16.91 -4.52
N ILE A 275 -12.51 -16.22 -5.15
CA ILE A 275 -12.21 -16.41 -6.58
C ILE A 275 -11.25 -17.58 -6.84
N GLY A 276 -10.88 -18.31 -5.80
CA GLY A 276 -10.12 -19.55 -5.88
C GLY A 276 -8.62 -19.40 -5.92
N ILE A 277 -8.05 -18.30 -5.42
CA ILE A 277 -6.60 -18.15 -5.18
C ILE A 277 -6.17 -19.17 -4.12
N ARG A 278 -5.01 -19.79 -4.31
CA ARG A 278 -4.46 -20.83 -3.44
C ARG A 278 -3.09 -20.50 -2.89
N GLY A 279 -2.54 -19.35 -3.24
CA GLY A 279 -1.29 -18.83 -2.71
C GLY A 279 -1.08 -17.37 -3.02
N GLY A 280 -0.29 -16.68 -2.22
CA GLY A 280 0.02 -15.27 -2.40
C GLY A 280 1.50 -14.96 -2.21
N LEU A 281 1.98 -13.94 -2.92
CA LEU A 281 3.28 -13.34 -2.72
C LEU A 281 3.08 -11.87 -2.34
N ILE A 282 3.57 -11.47 -1.17
CA ILE A 282 3.66 -10.06 -0.79
C ILE A 282 4.96 -9.52 -1.40
N LEU A 283 4.84 -8.52 -2.25
CA LEU A 283 5.96 -7.93 -2.99
C LEU A 283 6.37 -6.59 -2.37
N GLY A 284 7.51 -6.60 -1.73
CA GLY A 284 8.02 -5.46 -0.97
C GLY A 284 7.45 -5.35 0.44
N PRO A 285 7.93 -4.38 1.21
CA PRO A 285 7.50 -4.16 2.60
C PRO A 285 6.13 -3.47 2.68
N GLY A 286 5.63 -3.26 3.90
CA GLY A 286 4.43 -2.46 4.18
C GLY A 286 3.12 -3.24 4.24
N LEU A 287 3.20 -4.57 4.12
CA LEU A 287 2.08 -5.46 4.40
C LEU A 287 2.59 -6.62 5.26
N PRO A 288 2.08 -6.79 6.50
CA PRO A 288 2.47 -7.92 7.31
C PRO A 288 1.90 -9.23 6.75
N GLN A 289 2.56 -10.34 7.02
CA GLN A 289 1.95 -11.64 6.78
C GLN A 289 0.78 -11.81 7.75
N PRO A 290 -0.44 -12.11 7.26
CA PRO A 290 -1.59 -12.28 8.14
C PRO A 290 -1.43 -13.54 8.99
N ALA A 291 -1.80 -13.45 10.27
CA ALA A 291 -1.77 -14.58 11.18
C ALA A 291 -2.82 -15.64 10.80
N ASP A 292 -4.03 -15.19 10.44
CA ASP A 292 -5.13 -16.06 9.99
C ASP A 292 -5.37 -15.85 8.49
N ARG A 293 -5.18 -16.90 7.69
CA ARG A 293 -5.24 -16.84 6.22
C ARG A 293 -5.74 -18.16 5.62
N PRO A 294 -6.62 -18.11 4.61
CA PRO A 294 -7.16 -19.31 3.96
C PRO A 294 -6.16 -20.03 3.06
N PHE A 295 -5.06 -19.36 2.67
CA PHE A 295 -3.99 -19.89 1.82
C PHE A 295 -2.62 -19.37 2.24
N PRO A 296 -1.50 -20.04 1.92
CA PRO A 296 -0.17 -19.57 2.23
C PRO A 296 0.14 -18.25 1.51
N VAL A 297 0.81 -17.37 2.23
CA VAL A 297 1.29 -16.09 1.71
C VAL A 297 2.76 -15.93 2.11
N GLU A 298 3.63 -15.77 1.12
CA GLU A 298 5.06 -15.59 1.33
C GLU A 298 5.47 -14.14 1.08
N LEU A 299 6.43 -13.65 1.85
CA LEU A 299 6.94 -12.29 1.78
C LEU A 299 8.25 -12.27 0.98
N ILE A 300 8.34 -11.35 0.01
CA ILE A 300 9.55 -11.01 -0.75
C ILE A 300 9.84 -9.53 -0.49
N ALA A 301 10.50 -9.23 0.62
CA ALA A 301 10.81 -7.86 1.04
C ALA A 301 12.31 -7.58 1.18
N GLU A 302 13.13 -8.62 1.24
CA GLU A 302 14.58 -8.52 1.30
C GLU A 302 15.24 -9.28 0.14
N PRO A 303 16.41 -8.87 -0.34
CA PRO A 303 17.09 -9.53 -1.45
C PRO A 303 17.33 -11.03 -1.24
N ILE A 304 17.55 -11.45 0.01
CA ILE A 304 17.75 -12.87 0.38
C ILE A 304 16.48 -13.71 0.13
N ASP A 305 15.29 -13.12 0.13
CA ASP A 305 14.04 -13.85 -0.13
C ASP A 305 13.99 -14.42 -1.54
N LEU A 306 14.72 -13.81 -2.48
CA LEU A 306 14.82 -14.31 -3.86
C LEU A 306 15.50 -15.68 -3.94
N ASP A 307 16.31 -16.07 -2.96
CA ASP A 307 16.95 -17.38 -2.91
C ASP A 307 15.95 -18.48 -2.54
N ARG A 308 14.84 -18.12 -1.90
CA ARG A 308 13.76 -19.02 -1.47
C ARG A 308 12.71 -19.27 -2.58
N LEU A 309 12.79 -18.59 -3.72
CA LEU A 309 11.78 -18.72 -4.79
C LEU A 309 11.56 -20.18 -5.25
N PRO A 310 12.57 -21.07 -5.38
CA PRO A 310 12.33 -22.46 -5.72
C PRO A 310 11.49 -23.21 -4.66
N GLU A 311 11.76 -22.96 -3.37
CA GLU A 311 11.02 -23.55 -2.24
C GLU A 311 9.57 -23.02 -2.20
N ILE A 312 9.41 -21.72 -2.41
CA ILE A 312 8.10 -21.07 -2.49
C ILE A 312 7.28 -21.65 -3.65
N ALA A 313 7.88 -21.82 -4.83
CA ALA A 313 7.21 -22.43 -5.98
C ALA A 313 6.72 -23.85 -5.68
N GLN A 314 7.55 -24.66 -5.00
CA GLN A 314 7.17 -26.01 -4.59
C GLN A 314 6.01 -25.98 -3.59
N LEU A 315 6.07 -25.15 -2.54
CA LEU A 315 5.03 -25.01 -1.52
C LEU A 315 3.68 -24.65 -2.13
N LEU A 316 3.67 -23.69 -3.06
CA LEU A 316 2.48 -23.21 -3.73
C LEU A 316 1.90 -24.28 -4.70
N ALA A 317 2.77 -25.06 -5.39
CA ALA A 317 2.35 -26.13 -6.31
C ALA A 317 1.72 -27.32 -5.56
N GLU A 318 2.27 -27.75 -4.42
CA GLU A 318 1.75 -28.87 -3.62
C GLU A 318 0.31 -28.63 -3.14
N ARG A 319 -0.04 -27.39 -2.85
CA ARG A 319 -1.38 -27.01 -2.40
C ARG A 319 -2.41 -26.91 -3.51
N ASP A 320 -2.00 -26.55 -4.71
CA ASP A 320 -2.87 -26.53 -5.89
C ASP A 320 -3.41 -27.95 -6.20
N VAL A 321 -2.56 -28.97 -6.00
CA VAL A 321 -2.91 -30.39 -6.22
C VAL A 321 -3.86 -30.95 -5.14
N GLN A 322 -3.78 -30.49 -3.89
CA GLN A 322 -4.62 -30.96 -2.78
C GLN A 322 -6.06 -30.40 -2.82
N SER A 323 -6.35 -29.46 -3.70
CA SER A 323 -7.64 -28.75 -3.80
C SER A 323 -8.51 -29.26 -4.95
N VAL A 324 -8.06 -30.29 -5.69
CA VAL A 324 -8.78 -31.02 -6.75
C VAL A 324 -9.29 -32.34 -6.21
#